data_3448a10956c673952d3ff9d0223576b3
#
_entry.id   3448a10956c673952d3ff9d0223576b3
#
_cell.length_a   1.000
_cell.length_b   1.000
_cell.length_c   1.000
_cell.angle_alpha   90.00
_cell.angle_beta   90.00
_cell.angle_gamma   90.00
#
_symmetry.space_group_name_H-M   'P 1'
#
loop_
_entity.id
_entity.type
_entity.pdbx_description
1 polymer ?
#
loop_
_entity_poly.entity_id
_entity_poly.type
_entity_poly.pdbx_seq_one_letter_code
_entity_poly.pdbx_strand_id
1 'polypeptide(L)'
;MELSKKYFIVLIIFIIGYFICACGKEDNNASESLVEDTKESAYIEKTKGAEEEAAEQWAKGYDLPVDEQEAKEAENDCIAMIELISDIYEGADKGSASNVVLSDKIVFEMQKKLAETKCSITTLITYSNMENYENVDDFLTESMEGKRGSVVVYEIHSDGGIGRIKYIYDGTDMYVVSARCGWDDNNKPGMSYISYTRIKEWKYTDKGWFCYELCVPEPPEVSEIMDGSCLVRVKPMTEEQREMSEKCVRGLGYQGNNVLCSNWDYNHMEKLDYNGMYEYLYAMKYQKAFNSEDYPDGIPKEEFESLIMEYLPVTAEQIREYAEFDDENQTYYWVRLGCFDYAPIFFGTSLPEVVDIKDNEDGTVTLTVEAVCDMVICDDAVITHELTVRFAEDGSFQYLGNQILNDGIKQIPDYQYRINVN
;
A
#
# COMPACT_ATOMS: atom_id res chain seq x y z
N MET A 1 22.68 27.72 -0.88
CA MET A 1 21.24 27.97 -0.85
C MET A 1 20.63 26.65 -1.29
N GLU A 2 20.31 25.84 -0.29
CA GLU A 2 19.88 24.44 -0.47
C GLU A 2 18.41 24.39 -0.81
N LEU A 3 18.07 23.70 -1.87
CA LEU A 3 16.69 23.35 -2.21
C LEU A 3 16.53 21.83 -2.15
N SER A 4 15.65 21.41 -1.28
CA SER A 4 15.31 20.05 -0.91
C SER A 4 14.84 19.22 -2.10
N LYS A 5 15.48 18.06 -2.30
CA LYS A 5 15.02 17.01 -3.20
C LYS A 5 13.81 16.31 -2.59
N LYS A 6 12.63 16.49 -3.18
CA LYS A 6 11.44 15.69 -2.86
C LYS A 6 11.41 14.48 -3.78
N TYR A 7 11.62 13.31 -3.21
CA TYR A 7 11.44 12.04 -3.91
C TYR A 7 9.95 11.69 -3.96
N PHE A 8 9.49 11.35 -5.14
CA PHE A 8 8.15 10.80 -5.35
C PHE A 8 8.26 9.28 -5.14
N ILE A 9 7.91 8.87 -3.94
CA ILE A 9 7.66 7.45 -3.65
C ILE A 9 6.14 7.31 -3.73
N VAL A 10 5.65 6.41 -4.55
CA VAL A 10 4.27 5.91 -4.44
C VAL A 10 4.24 5.12 -3.15
N LEU A 11 3.91 5.84 -2.08
CA LEU A 11 3.80 5.31 -0.74
C LEU A 11 2.33 4.92 -0.60
N ILE A 12 2.05 3.65 -0.43
CA ILE A 12 0.84 3.23 0.27
C ILE A 12 1.08 3.67 1.70
N ILE A 13 0.55 4.84 2.04
CA ILE A 13 0.82 5.51 3.31
C ILE A 13 -0.16 4.96 4.34
N PHE A 14 0.36 4.16 5.26
CA PHE A 14 -0.21 4.16 6.61
C PHE A 14 0.10 5.51 7.25
N ILE A 15 -0.85 6.45 7.17
CA ILE A 15 -0.77 7.69 7.92
C ILE A 15 -1.30 7.39 9.33
N ILE A 16 -0.39 7.00 10.22
CA ILE A 16 -0.67 7.03 11.65
C ILE A 16 -0.25 8.42 12.12
N GLY A 17 -1.25 9.22 12.49
CA GLY A 17 -1.06 10.59 12.97
C GLY A 17 -0.26 10.64 14.26
N TYR A 18 0.73 11.53 14.29
CA TYR A 18 1.44 11.91 15.52
C TYR A 18 0.57 12.85 16.35
N PHE A 19 0.16 12.43 17.52
CA PHE A 19 -0.31 13.33 18.56
C PHE A 19 0.77 13.53 19.61
N ILE A 20 1.21 14.77 19.75
CA ILE A 20 2.05 15.23 20.87
C ILE A 20 1.09 15.76 21.95
N CYS A 21 0.96 15.05 23.06
CA CYS A 21 0.33 15.57 24.26
C CYS A 21 1.31 16.45 25.04
N ALA A 22 1.01 17.74 25.12
CA ALA A 22 1.68 18.67 26.03
C ALA A 22 0.94 18.69 27.37
N CYS A 23 1.56 18.12 28.41
CA CYS A 23 1.11 18.30 29.80
C CYS A 23 1.60 19.65 30.35
N GLY A 24 0.67 20.55 30.60
CA GLY A 24 0.90 21.73 31.45
C GLY A 24 0.62 21.40 32.91
N LYS A 25 1.62 21.63 33.78
CA LYS A 25 1.44 21.62 35.22
C LYS A 25 0.98 22.98 35.69
N GLU A 26 -0.08 23.04 36.49
CA GLU A 26 -0.35 24.15 37.37
C GLU A 26 -0.44 23.67 38.83
N ASP A 27 0.43 24.24 39.64
CA ASP A 27 0.38 24.12 41.09
C ASP A 27 -0.69 25.03 41.68
N ASN A 28 -1.51 24.53 42.58
CA ASN A 28 -2.14 25.39 43.60
C ASN A 28 -2.38 24.65 44.89
N ASN A 29 -1.70 25.15 45.93
CA ASN A 29 -1.96 24.94 47.34
C ASN A 29 -3.19 25.73 47.77
N ALA A 30 -4.09 25.14 48.56
CA ALA A 30 -4.53 25.67 49.87
C ALA A 30 -5.70 24.91 50.48
N SER A 31 -5.48 24.56 51.74
CA SER A 31 -6.36 24.48 52.91
C SER A 31 -7.44 23.42 53.02
N GLU A 32 -7.21 22.57 54.04
CA GLU A 32 -8.15 21.68 54.73
C GLU A 32 -9.35 22.41 55.36
N SER A 33 -10.55 21.85 55.18
CA SER A 33 -11.54 21.70 56.29
C SER A 33 -12.76 20.89 55.85
N LEU A 34 -12.98 19.76 56.55
CA LEU A 34 -14.27 19.14 56.92
C LEU A 34 -15.37 18.99 55.84
N VAL A 35 -15.55 17.77 55.36
CA VAL A 35 -16.87 17.08 55.28
C VAL A 35 -16.63 15.64 54.79
N GLU A 36 -16.85 14.65 55.64
CA GLU A 36 -16.77 13.22 55.36
C GLU A 36 -17.89 12.68 54.44
N ASP A 37 -19.03 13.35 54.39
CA ASP A 37 -20.20 12.93 53.58
C ASP A 37 -20.14 13.34 52.11
N THR A 38 -19.21 14.21 51.71
CA THR A 38 -19.03 14.62 50.31
C THR A 38 -18.03 13.75 49.53
N LYS A 39 -17.22 12.94 50.20
CA LYS A 39 -16.21 12.09 49.53
C LYS A 39 -16.83 10.87 48.85
N GLU A 40 -17.85 10.28 49.43
CA GLU A 40 -18.53 9.09 48.88
C GLU A 40 -19.38 9.47 47.64
N SER A 41 -20.10 10.61 47.70
CA SER A 41 -20.87 11.14 46.58
C SER A 41 -19.97 11.62 45.43
N ALA A 42 -18.85 12.29 45.72
CA ALA A 42 -17.87 12.73 44.70
C ALA A 42 -17.09 11.56 44.11
N TYR A 43 -16.88 10.48 44.88
CA TYR A 43 -16.26 9.25 44.36
C TYR A 43 -17.21 8.50 43.44
N ILE A 44 -18.51 8.41 43.76
CA ILE A 44 -19.55 7.80 42.93
C ILE A 44 -19.80 8.61 41.64
N GLU A 45 -19.84 9.94 41.71
CA GLU A 45 -19.92 10.79 40.48
C GLU A 45 -18.68 10.67 39.61
N LYS A 46 -17.49 10.60 40.21
CA LYS A 46 -16.24 10.47 39.50
C LYS A 46 -16.06 9.09 38.83
N THR A 47 -16.53 8.02 39.50
CA THR A 47 -16.56 6.67 38.91
C THR A 47 -17.64 6.55 37.84
N LYS A 48 -18.82 7.15 37.99
CA LYS A 48 -19.84 7.20 36.93
C LYS A 48 -19.38 7.97 35.70
N GLY A 49 -18.73 9.11 35.88
CA GLY A 49 -18.15 9.87 34.75
C GLY A 49 -17.08 9.09 34.01
N ALA A 50 -16.22 8.37 34.73
CA ALA A 50 -15.18 7.52 34.11
C ALA A 50 -15.77 6.30 33.37
N GLU A 51 -16.85 5.71 33.88
CA GLU A 51 -17.56 4.61 33.23
C GLU A 51 -18.29 5.09 31.95
N GLU A 52 -18.89 6.29 31.97
CA GLU A 52 -19.55 6.91 30.84
C GLU A 52 -18.53 7.30 29.76
N GLU A 53 -17.38 7.89 30.11
CA GLU A 53 -16.28 8.19 29.20
C GLU A 53 -15.70 6.92 28.58
N ALA A 54 -15.49 5.86 29.35
CA ALA A 54 -15.03 4.58 28.84
C ALA A 54 -16.04 3.96 27.87
N ALA A 55 -17.34 4.00 28.19
CA ALA A 55 -18.39 3.50 27.31
C ALA A 55 -18.46 4.29 25.99
N GLU A 56 -18.30 5.61 26.05
CA GLU A 56 -18.23 6.47 24.87
C GLU A 56 -16.99 6.14 24.00
N GLN A 57 -15.82 5.94 24.61
CA GLN A 57 -14.59 5.55 23.91
C GLN A 57 -14.74 4.19 23.21
N TRP A 58 -15.35 3.20 23.89
CA TRP A 58 -15.65 1.91 23.28
C TRP A 58 -16.65 2.02 22.13
N ALA A 59 -17.62 2.93 22.21
CA ALA A 59 -18.58 3.19 21.15
C ALA A 59 -17.91 3.79 19.91
N LYS A 60 -16.92 4.67 20.07
CA LYS A 60 -16.12 5.24 18.97
C LYS A 60 -15.31 4.17 18.25
N GLY A 61 -14.74 3.22 18.96
CA GLY A 61 -14.00 2.09 18.42
C GLY A 61 -12.54 2.36 18.06
N TYR A 62 -12.00 3.57 18.28
CA TYR A 62 -10.57 3.91 18.10
C TYR A 62 -10.00 4.43 19.42
N ASP A 63 -8.67 4.44 19.52
CA ASP A 63 -7.95 4.78 20.77
C ASP A 63 -8.46 4.03 21.98
N LEU A 64 -8.84 2.76 21.79
CA LEU A 64 -9.33 1.91 22.87
C LEU A 64 -8.22 1.68 23.91
N PRO A 65 -8.59 1.53 25.21
CA PRO A 65 -7.60 1.31 26.24
C PRO A 65 -6.92 -0.05 26.06
N VAL A 66 -5.60 -0.04 25.99
CA VAL A 66 -4.76 -1.24 25.99
C VAL A 66 -4.46 -1.61 27.44
N ASP A 67 -4.74 -2.86 27.84
CA ASP A 67 -4.38 -3.29 29.17
C ASP A 67 -2.84 -3.47 29.34
N GLU A 68 -2.38 -3.39 30.59
CA GLU A 68 -0.94 -3.45 30.88
C GLU A 68 -0.29 -4.78 30.48
N GLN A 69 -1.04 -5.88 30.53
CA GLN A 69 -0.53 -7.20 30.14
C GLN A 69 -0.36 -7.28 28.63
N GLU A 70 -1.35 -6.84 27.84
CA GLU A 70 -1.26 -6.81 26.38
C GLU A 70 -0.14 -5.88 25.92
N ALA A 71 0.00 -4.71 26.53
CA ALA A 71 1.08 -3.77 26.21
C ALA A 71 2.46 -4.38 26.45
N LYS A 72 2.63 -5.06 27.59
CA LYS A 72 3.90 -5.74 27.92
C LYS A 72 4.17 -6.95 27.03
N GLU A 73 3.13 -7.71 26.67
CA GLU A 73 3.24 -8.83 25.72
C GLU A 73 3.68 -8.31 24.35
N ALA A 74 3.03 -7.25 23.85
CA ALA A 74 3.37 -6.63 22.57
C ALA A 74 4.82 -6.13 22.54
N GLU A 75 5.28 -5.46 23.60
CA GLU A 75 6.67 -5.00 23.71
C GLU A 75 7.66 -6.17 23.68
N ASN A 76 7.43 -7.20 24.49
CA ASN A 76 8.32 -8.35 24.56
C ASN A 76 8.38 -9.10 23.23
N ASP A 77 7.23 -9.31 22.58
CA ASP A 77 7.14 -9.97 21.28
C ASP A 77 7.88 -9.19 20.21
N CYS A 78 7.65 -7.88 20.12
CA CYS A 78 8.33 -7.01 19.17
C CYS A 78 9.85 -7.03 19.37
N ILE A 79 10.32 -6.89 20.61
CA ILE A 79 11.76 -6.91 20.92
C ILE A 79 12.36 -8.28 20.58
N ALA A 80 11.69 -9.37 20.94
CA ALA A 80 12.18 -10.71 20.61
C ALA A 80 12.33 -10.92 19.10
N MET A 81 11.36 -10.45 18.30
CA MET A 81 11.43 -10.57 16.84
C MET A 81 12.53 -9.69 16.23
N ILE A 82 12.65 -8.45 16.68
CA ILE A 82 13.66 -7.53 16.14
C ILE A 82 15.10 -7.97 16.49
N GLU A 83 15.30 -8.58 17.66
CA GLU A 83 16.58 -9.15 18.06
C GLU A 83 17.03 -10.31 17.16
N LEU A 84 16.09 -11.11 16.63
CA LEU A 84 16.41 -12.21 15.72
C LEU A 84 16.99 -11.76 14.38
N ILE A 85 16.75 -10.52 13.98
CA ILE A 85 17.23 -9.94 12.71
C ILE A 85 18.32 -8.88 12.93
N SER A 86 18.81 -8.70 14.16
CA SER A 86 19.80 -7.67 14.49
C SER A 86 21.08 -7.80 13.66
N ASP A 87 21.60 -9.01 13.49
CA ASP A 87 22.81 -9.27 12.70
C ASP A 87 22.62 -8.88 11.23
N ILE A 88 21.44 -9.15 10.66
CA ILE A 88 21.10 -8.77 9.28
C ILE A 88 21.01 -7.24 9.18
N TYR A 89 20.33 -6.60 10.14
CA TYR A 89 20.21 -5.14 10.18
C TYR A 89 21.56 -4.43 10.35
N GLU A 90 22.42 -4.92 11.24
CA GLU A 90 23.74 -4.35 11.47
C GLU A 90 24.66 -4.47 10.25
N GLY A 91 24.56 -5.60 9.52
CA GLY A 91 25.33 -5.86 8.31
C GLY A 91 24.81 -5.16 7.05
N ALA A 92 23.58 -4.60 7.09
CA ALA A 92 22.94 -4.01 5.92
C ALA A 92 23.51 -2.64 5.56
N ASP A 93 23.52 -2.33 4.25
CA ASP A 93 23.70 -0.97 3.76
C ASP A 93 22.43 -0.15 4.06
N LYS A 94 22.57 0.85 4.92
CA LYS A 94 21.47 1.73 5.36
C LYS A 94 21.38 3.01 4.53
N GLY A 95 22.21 3.13 3.49
CA GLY A 95 22.30 4.34 2.67
C GLY A 95 22.94 5.52 3.41
N SER A 96 22.94 6.66 2.76
CA SER A 96 23.50 7.92 3.28
C SER A 96 22.45 8.96 3.69
N ALA A 97 21.17 8.63 3.55
CA ALA A 97 20.06 9.51 3.93
C ALA A 97 19.85 9.53 5.45
N SER A 98 19.15 10.55 5.95
CA SER A 98 18.78 10.62 7.38
C SER A 98 17.85 9.50 7.82
N ASN A 99 17.09 8.95 6.88
CA ASN A 99 16.19 7.82 7.12
C ASN A 99 16.80 6.55 6.53
N VAL A 100 16.81 5.49 7.32
CA VAL A 100 17.21 4.15 6.85
C VAL A 100 16.18 3.63 5.87
N VAL A 101 16.65 3.16 4.70
CA VAL A 101 15.82 2.43 3.73
C VAL A 101 16.63 1.24 3.25
N LEU A 102 16.27 0.08 3.74
CA LEU A 102 16.88 -1.19 3.36
C LEU A 102 16.42 -1.61 1.96
N SER A 103 17.26 -2.33 1.25
CA SER A 103 16.86 -2.94 -0.02
C SER A 103 15.84 -4.07 0.21
N ASP A 104 14.97 -4.30 -0.78
CA ASP A 104 13.98 -5.40 -0.75
C ASP A 104 14.65 -6.74 -0.45
N LYS A 105 15.84 -6.98 -0.99
CA LYS A 105 16.63 -8.19 -0.73
C LYS A 105 16.90 -8.40 0.77
N ILE A 106 17.29 -7.34 1.47
CA ILE A 106 17.56 -7.41 2.92
C ILE A 106 16.26 -7.64 3.69
N VAL A 107 15.17 -6.97 3.31
CA VAL A 107 13.86 -7.17 3.95
C VAL A 107 13.37 -8.61 3.75
N PHE A 108 13.53 -9.20 2.56
CA PHE A 108 13.19 -10.61 2.33
C PHE A 108 14.11 -11.58 3.11
N GLU A 109 15.38 -11.24 3.29
CA GLU A 109 16.28 -12.04 4.15
C GLU A 109 15.81 -12.03 5.61
N MET A 110 15.40 -10.87 6.12
CA MET A 110 14.78 -10.74 7.45
C MET A 110 13.48 -11.52 7.54
N GLN A 111 12.58 -11.41 6.55
CA GLN A 111 11.32 -12.15 6.50
C GLN A 111 11.55 -13.66 6.58
N LYS A 112 12.45 -14.19 5.76
CA LYS A 112 12.80 -15.60 5.77
C LYS A 112 13.38 -16.05 7.11
N LYS A 113 14.18 -15.20 7.76
CA LYS A 113 14.74 -15.49 9.09
C LYS A 113 13.65 -15.55 10.15
N LEU A 114 12.71 -14.59 10.15
CA LEU A 114 11.61 -14.60 11.11
C LEU A 114 10.59 -15.71 10.85
N ALA A 115 10.42 -16.16 9.61
CA ALA A 115 9.54 -17.27 9.27
C ALA A 115 9.92 -18.60 9.95
N GLU A 116 11.19 -18.75 10.35
CA GLU A 116 11.66 -19.89 11.14
C GLU A 116 10.95 -20.03 12.50
N THR A 117 10.41 -18.94 13.04
CA THR A 117 9.65 -18.92 14.29
C THR A 117 8.26 -19.54 14.16
N LYS A 118 7.78 -19.81 12.94
CA LYS A 118 6.43 -20.29 12.62
C LYS A 118 5.32 -19.25 12.88
N CYS A 119 5.67 -18.01 13.18
CA CYS A 119 4.73 -16.90 13.18
C CYS A 119 4.42 -16.46 11.74
N SER A 120 3.29 -15.79 11.53
CA SER A 120 2.95 -15.18 10.25
C SER A 120 3.76 -13.91 10.06
N ILE A 121 4.54 -13.85 8.98
CA ILE A 121 5.46 -12.72 8.70
C ILE A 121 5.12 -12.13 7.34
N THR A 122 4.86 -10.83 7.32
CA THR A 122 4.64 -10.06 6.09
C THR A 122 5.65 -8.93 5.93
N THR A 123 5.65 -8.27 4.78
CA THR A 123 6.44 -7.08 4.51
C THR A 123 5.60 -6.05 3.76
N LEU A 124 6.06 -4.79 3.71
CA LEU A 124 5.44 -3.73 2.91
C LEU A 124 5.88 -3.75 1.43
N ILE A 125 6.65 -4.77 1.02
CA ILE A 125 7.07 -4.89 -0.37
C ILE A 125 5.88 -5.38 -1.20
N THR A 126 5.58 -4.64 -2.26
CA THR A 126 4.50 -4.99 -3.20
C THR A 126 4.70 -6.42 -3.73
N TYR A 127 3.62 -7.20 -3.79
CA TYR A 127 3.59 -8.62 -4.18
C TYR A 127 4.42 -9.57 -3.30
N SER A 128 4.84 -9.13 -2.10
CA SER A 128 5.42 -10.08 -1.15
C SER A 128 4.36 -11.04 -0.64
N ASN A 129 4.73 -12.32 -0.52
CA ASN A 129 3.88 -13.31 0.12
C ASN A 129 4.04 -13.27 1.64
N MET A 130 2.97 -13.56 2.36
CA MET A 130 3.02 -13.79 3.80
C MET A 130 3.62 -15.18 4.07
N GLU A 131 4.66 -15.25 4.88
CA GLU A 131 5.20 -16.52 5.38
C GLU A 131 4.33 -17.05 6.50
N ASN A 132 4.12 -18.38 6.55
CA ASN A 132 3.24 -19.07 7.51
C ASN A 132 1.82 -18.47 7.54
N TYR A 133 1.28 -18.19 6.37
CA TYR A 133 -0.02 -17.53 6.18
C TYR A 133 -1.19 -18.36 6.71
N GLU A 134 -1.02 -19.68 6.84
CA GLU A 134 -2.06 -20.62 7.26
C GLU A 134 -2.64 -20.26 8.62
N ASN A 135 -1.83 -19.68 9.53
CA ASN A 135 -2.32 -19.23 10.82
C ASN A 135 -3.38 -18.13 10.70
N VAL A 136 -3.22 -17.22 9.71
CA VAL A 136 -4.14 -16.12 9.44
C VAL A 136 -5.35 -16.61 8.64
N ASP A 137 -5.13 -17.48 7.66
CA ASP A 137 -6.19 -18.12 6.86
C ASP A 137 -7.17 -18.90 7.76
N ASP A 138 -6.64 -19.73 8.66
CA ASP A 138 -7.42 -20.48 9.63
C ASP A 138 -8.20 -19.56 10.56
N PHE A 139 -7.55 -18.53 11.14
CA PHE A 139 -8.19 -17.54 12.02
C PHE A 139 -9.35 -16.81 11.34
N LEU A 140 -9.13 -16.30 10.11
CA LEU A 140 -10.15 -15.56 9.37
C LEU A 140 -11.31 -16.47 8.95
N THR A 141 -11.01 -17.68 8.50
CA THR A 141 -12.02 -18.70 8.16
C THR A 141 -12.88 -19.05 9.38
N GLU A 142 -12.27 -19.29 10.53
CA GLU A 142 -12.97 -19.55 11.78
C GLU A 142 -13.77 -18.36 12.27
N SER A 143 -13.27 -17.12 12.08
CA SER A 143 -13.99 -15.89 12.41
C SER A 143 -15.24 -15.71 11.56
N MET A 144 -15.22 -16.07 10.27
CA MET A 144 -16.42 -16.08 9.41
C MET A 144 -17.48 -17.09 9.88
N GLU A 145 -17.07 -18.16 10.55
CA GLU A 145 -17.97 -19.13 11.19
C GLU A 145 -18.47 -18.65 12.59
N GLY A 146 -18.06 -17.47 13.06
CA GLY A 146 -18.41 -16.91 14.36
C GLY A 146 -17.59 -17.44 15.53
N LYS A 147 -16.48 -18.13 15.29
CA LYS A 147 -15.60 -18.65 16.34
C LYS A 147 -14.68 -17.54 16.86
N ARG A 148 -14.64 -17.38 18.18
CA ARG A 148 -13.71 -16.44 18.85
C ARG A 148 -12.27 -16.91 18.72
N GLY A 149 -11.37 -15.96 18.52
CA GLY A 149 -9.95 -16.28 18.42
C GLY A 149 -9.08 -15.04 18.25
N SER A 150 -7.80 -15.25 18.12
CA SER A 150 -6.84 -14.20 17.79
C SER A 150 -5.65 -14.77 17.02
N VAL A 151 -5.03 -13.92 16.20
CA VAL A 151 -3.79 -14.24 15.48
C VAL A 151 -2.85 -13.05 15.52
N VAL A 152 -1.54 -13.31 15.56
CA VAL A 152 -0.51 -12.27 15.48
C VAL A 152 0.23 -12.39 14.16
N VAL A 153 0.36 -11.24 13.48
CA VAL A 153 1.16 -11.07 12.27
C VAL A 153 2.28 -10.10 12.58
N TYR A 154 3.49 -10.40 12.14
CA TYR A 154 4.61 -9.47 12.20
C TYR A 154 4.89 -8.91 10.82
N GLU A 155 5.05 -7.59 10.75
CA GLU A 155 5.30 -6.86 9.51
C GLU A 155 6.67 -6.21 9.54
N ILE A 156 7.49 -6.51 8.54
CA ILE A 156 8.83 -5.93 8.43
C ILE A 156 8.76 -4.68 7.57
N HIS A 157 9.21 -3.56 8.14
CA HIS A 157 9.26 -2.28 7.48
C HIS A 157 10.59 -2.07 6.74
N SER A 158 10.60 -1.16 5.76
CA SER A 158 11.80 -0.82 4.99
C SER A 158 12.94 -0.21 5.81
N ASP A 159 12.66 0.31 7.01
CA ASP A 159 13.66 0.80 7.94
C ASP A 159 14.23 -0.30 8.88
N GLY A 160 13.81 -1.55 8.68
CA GLY A 160 14.18 -2.69 9.51
C GLY A 160 13.42 -2.78 10.83
N GLY A 161 12.44 -1.91 11.07
CA GLY A 161 11.52 -2.00 12.20
C GLY A 161 10.51 -3.11 12.00
N ILE A 162 9.86 -3.53 13.09
CA ILE A 162 8.85 -4.58 13.10
C ILE A 162 7.54 -4.03 13.66
N GLY A 163 6.46 -4.19 12.90
CA GLY A 163 5.09 -4.08 13.35
C GLY A 163 4.61 -5.42 13.93
N ARG A 164 3.90 -5.39 15.06
CA ARG A 164 3.13 -6.52 15.59
C ARG A 164 1.67 -6.17 15.49
N ILE A 165 0.93 -6.94 14.70
CA ILE A 165 -0.48 -6.73 14.43
C ILE A 165 -1.22 -7.95 14.99
N LYS A 166 -1.99 -7.76 16.07
CA LYS A 166 -2.82 -8.82 16.66
C LYS A 166 -4.27 -8.56 16.30
N TYR A 167 -4.82 -9.42 15.48
CA TYR A 167 -6.25 -9.46 15.19
C TYR A 167 -6.97 -10.28 16.26
N ILE A 168 -8.11 -9.79 16.71
CA ILE A 168 -8.92 -10.42 17.77
C ILE A 168 -10.38 -10.41 17.31
N TYR A 169 -11.00 -11.59 17.23
CA TYR A 169 -12.42 -11.72 16.99
C TYR A 169 -13.13 -12.24 18.25
N ASP A 170 -14.05 -11.45 18.80
CA ASP A 170 -14.73 -11.77 20.06
C ASP A 170 -16.04 -12.57 19.88
N GLY A 171 -16.34 -12.97 18.63
CA GLY A 171 -17.56 -13.66 18.24
C GLY A 171 -18.65 -12.72 17.69
N THR A 172 -18.40 -11.41 17.68
CA THR A 172 -19.29 -10.37 17.16
C THR A 172 -18.49 -9.32 16.41
N ASP A 173 -17.53 -8.69 17.07
CA ASP A 173 -16.68 -7.64 16.53
C ASP A 173 -15.25 -8.13 16.34
N MET A 174 -14.57 -7.52 15.38
CA MET A 174 -13.14 -7.72 15.17
C MET A 174 -12.37 -6.48 15.60
N TYR A 175 -11.21 -6.72 16.19
CA TYR A 175 -10.33 -5.67 16.73
C TYR A 175 -8.90 -5.90 16.28
N VAL A 176 -8.10 -4.85 16.27
CA VAL A 176 -6.67 -4.90 16.02
C VAL A 176 -5.90 -4.17 17.11
N VAL A 177 -4.89 -4.86 17.67
CA VAL A 177 -3.85 -4.25 18.50
C VAL A 177 -2.61 -4.16 17.66
N SER A 178 -2.20 -2.94 17.34
CA SER A 178 -0.99 -2.67 16.55
C SER A 178 0.08 -2.08 17.44
N ALA A 179 1.28 -2.64 17.40
CA ALA A 179 2.46 -2.12 18.08
C ALA A 179 3.62 -2.07 17.09
N ARG A 180 4.57 -1.18 17.31
CA ARG A 180 5.77 -1.09 16.49
C ARG A 180 7.02 -0.93 17.33
N CYS A 181 8.03 -1.73 17.00
CA CYS A 181 9.40 -1.56 17.45
C CYS A 181 10.27 -1.09 16.29
N GLY A 182 11.22 -0.23 16.60
CA GLY A 182 12.25 0.26 15.68
C GLY A 182 13.60 0.30 16.35
N TRP A 183 14.58 0.83 15.66
CA TRP A 183 15.95 1.00 16.11
C TRP A 183 16.18 2.44 16.54
N ASP A 184 16.82 2.64 17.68
CA ASP A 184 17.31 3.96 18.10
C ASP A 184 18.64 4.32 17.40
N ASP A 185 19.15 5.52 17.65
CA ASP A 185 20.42 6.00 17.09
C ASP A 185 21.65 5.14 17.50
N ASN A 186 21.50 4.26 18.48
CA ASN A 186 22.53 3.34 18.96
C ASN A 186 22.28 1.90 18.47
N ASN A 187 21.38 1.69 17.49
CA ASN A 187 20.91 0.40 17.02
C ASN A 187 20.33 -0.48 18.15
N LYS A 188 19.65 0.12 19.13
CA LYS A 188 18.91 -0.64 20.14
C LYS A 188 17.44 -0.69 19.79
N PRO A 189 16.80 -1.87 19.92
CA PRO A 189 15.39 -2.00 19.70
C PRO A 189 14.58 -1.32 20.81
N GLY A 190 13.45 -0.72 20.44
CA GLY A 190 12.52 -0.11 21.39
C GLY A 190 11.13 0.04 20.78
N MET A 191 10.10 -0.11 21.60
CA MET A 191 8.74 0.10 21.17
C MET A 191 8.45 1.60 20.99
N SER A 192 7.90 1.97 19.84
CA SER A 192 7.60 3.37 19.49
C SER A 192 6.14 3.74 19.74
N TYR A 193 5.20 2.81 19.55
CA TYR A 193 3.79 3.01 19.86
C TYR A 193 3.07 1.68 20.05
N ILE A 194 1.85 1.78 20.64
CA ILE A 194 0.83 0.74 20.64
C ILE A 194 -0.54 1.40 20.50
N SER A 195 -1.43 0.79 19.73
CA SER A 195 -2.81 1.23 19.55
C SER A 195 -3.77 0.04 19.61
N TYR A 196 -5.02 0.29 20.00
CA TYR A 196 -6.09 -0.70 20.01
C TYR A 196 -7.32 -0.09 19.34
N THR A 197 -7.79 -0.73 18.25
CA THR A 197 -8.84 -0.18 17.40
C THR A 197 -9.80 -1.28 17.00
N ARG A 198 -11.11 -0.97 16.95
CA ARG A 198 -12.11 -1.87 16.38
C ARG A 198 -12.10 -1.77 14.87
N ILE A 199 -12.25 -2.88 14.20
CA ILE A 199 -12.51 -2.96 12.78
C ILE A 199 -14.01 -2.72 12.55
N LYS A 200 -14.34 -1.67 11.78
CA LYS A 200 -15.71 -1.23 11.49
C LYS A 200 -16.42 -2.22 10.58
N GLU A 201 -15.72 -2.67 9.55
CA GLU A 201 -16.17 -3.64 8.57
C GLU A 201 -14.99 -4.46 8.07
N TRP A 202 -15.21 -5.72 7.73
CA TRP A 202 -14.18 -6.57 7.17
C TRP A 202 -14.74 -7.67 6.27
N LYS A 203 -13.88 -8.14 5.37
CA LYS A 203 -14.17 -9.22 4.44
C LYS A 203 -12.91 -10.05 4.23
N TYR A 204 -13.06 -11.37 4.23
CA TYR A 204 -12.02 -12.28 3.77
C TYR A 204 -12.49 -12.98 2.51
N THR A 205 -11.74 -12.83 1.42
CA THR A 205 -12.16 -13.29 0.10
C THR A 205 -11.63 -14.68 -0.21
N ASP A 206 -12.29 -15.39 -1.13
CA ASP A 206 -11.83 -16.72 -1.58
C ASP A 206 -10.44 -16.66 -2.23
N LYS A 207 -10.06 -15.51 -2.78
CA LYS A 207 -8.73 -15.26 -3.36
C LYS A 207 -7.64 -14.99 -2.32
N GLY A 208 -8.02 -14.90 -1.05
CA GLY A 208 -7.10 -14.73 0.06
C GLY A 208 -6.74 -13.28 0.38
N TRP A 209 -7.60 -12.33 0.05
CA TRP A 209 -7.50 -10.96 0.50
C TRP A 209 -8.31 -10.74 1.78
N PHE A 210 -7.67 -10.17 2.78
CA PHE A 210 -8.31 -9.64 3.98
C PHE A 210 -8.41 -8.12 3.84
N CYS A 211 -9.61 -7.65 3.53
CA CYS A 211 -9.94 -6.24 3.39
C CYS A 211 -10.70 -5.79 4.63
N TYR A 212 -10.33 -4.67 5.23
CA TYR A 212 -11.04 -4.16 6.38
C TYR A 212 -10.94 -2.64 6.50
N GLU A 213 -11.90 -2.04 7.21
CA GLU A 213 -11.93 -0.62 7.55
C GLU A 213 -11.82 -0.46 9.06
N LEU A 214 -10.87 0.33 9.52
CA LEU A 214 -10.71 0.69 10.92
C LEU A 214 -11.75 1.75 11.32
N CYS A 215 -12.20 1.72 12.58
CA CYS A 215 -12.83 2.88 13.16
C CYS A 215 -11.77 3.98 13.28
N VAL A 216 -12.06 5.15 12.71
CA VAL A 216 -11.18 6.33 12.73
C VAL A 216 -11.98 7.55 13.15
N PRO A 217 -11.34 8.59 13.73
CA PRO A 217 -12.04 9.83 14.02
C PRO A 217 -12.58 10.48 12.75
N GLU A 218 -13.80 11.01 12.83
CA GLU A 218 -14.51 11.68 11.74
C GLU A 218 -14.76 13.16 12.07
N PRO A 219 -14.95 14.04 11.06
CA PRO A 219 -15.40 15.41 11.32
C PRO A 219 -16.72 15.45 12.12
N PRO A 220 -16.89 16.34 13.11
CA PRO A 220 -16.05 17.52 13.41
C PRO A 220 -14.91 17.26 14.41
N GLU A 221 -14.69 16.03 14.86
CA GLU A 221 -13.62 15.69 15.81
C GLU A 221 -12.22 15.94 15.21
N VAL A 222 -12.09 15.68 13.93
CA VAL A 222 -10.91 16.01 13.13
C VAL A 222 -11.31 16.92 11.96
N SER A 223 -10.35 17.66 11.41
CA SER A 223 -10.60 18.58 10.30
C SER A 223 -10.56 17.92 8.92
N GLU A 224 -10.00 16.73 8.83
CA GLU A 224 -9.80 15.98 7.59
C GLU A 224 -10.48 14.61 7.66
N ILE A 225 -10.89 14.09 6.51
CA ILE A 225 -11.38 12.72 6.42
C ILE A 225 -10.17 11.79 6.50
N MET A 226 -10.18 10.89 7.47
CA MET A 226 -9.16 9.85 7.63
C MET A 226 -9.62 8.59 6.89
N ASP A 227 -8.69 7.98 6.16
CA ASP A 227 -8.91 6.68 5.52
C ASP A 227 -8.51 5.57 6.49
N GLY A 228 -9.46 4.71 6.81
CA GLY A 228 -9.27 3.53 7.67
C GLY A 228 -9.11 2.23 6.87
N SER A 229 -9.10 2.29 5.54
CA SER A 229 -9.03 1.11 4.67
C SER A 229 -7.70 0.40 4.78
N CYS A 230 -7.74 -0.91 4.87
CA CYS A 230 -6.59 -1.79 4.94
C CYS A 230 -6.78 -3.01 4.04
N LEU A 231 -5.70 -3.42 3.39
CA LEU A 231 -5.66 -4.57 2.51
C LEU A 231 -4.47 -5.45 2.85
N VAL A 232 -4.73 -6.71 3.16
CA VAL A 232 -3.69 -7.70 3.50
C VAL A 232 -3.84 -8.91 2.60
N ARG A 233 -2.78 -9.23 1.85
CA ARG A 233 -2.70 -10.51 1.15
C ARG A 233 -2.34 -11.61 2.14
N VAL A 234 -3.25 -12.54 2.34
CA VAL A 234 -3.05 -13.71 3.20
C VAL A 234 -2.59 -14.88 2.35
N LYS A 235 -3.40 -15.36 1.38
CA LYS A 235 -3.01 -16.48 0.51
C LYS A 235 -1.92 -16.04 -0.48
N PRO A 236 -0.84 -16.82 -0.61
CA PRO A 236 0.29 -16.44 -1.44
C PRO A 236 -0.04 -16.50 -2.93
N MET A 237 0.61 -15.63 -3.69
CA MET A 237 0.75 -15.75 -5.13
C MET A 237 1.74 -16.86 -5.47
N THR A 238 1.59 -17.48 -6.65
CA THR A 238 2.67 -18.31 -7.20
C THR A 238 3.88 -17.45 -7.56
N GLU A 239 5.06 -18.04 -7.62
CA GLU A 239 6.27 -17.33 -8.02
C GLU A 239 6.12 -16.72 -9.42
N GLU A 240 5.52 -17.46 -10.36
CA GLU A 240 5.29 -17.00 -11.72
C GLU A 240 4.31 -15.82 -11.78
N GLN A 241 3.20 -15.85 -11.03
CA GLN A 241 2.28 -14.72 -10.91
C GLN A 241 2.98 -13.48 -10.36
N ARG A 242 3.79 -13.66 -9.32
CA ARG A 242 4.56 -12.58 -8.70
C ARG A 242 5.55 -11.96 -9.68
N GLU A 243 6.33 -12.79 -10.38
CA GLU A 243 7.29 -12.35 -11.40
C GLU A 243 6.62 -11.60 -12.54
N MET A 244 5.47 -12.08 -13.03
CA MET A 244 4.72 -11.41 -14.09
C MET A 244 4.09 -10.10 -13.61
N SER A 245 3.61 -10.05 -12.37
CA SER A 245 3.07 -8.82 -11.77
C SER A 245 4.15 -7.74 -11.66
N GLU A 246 5.31 -8.09 -11.12
CA GLU A 246 6.47 -7.19 -11.03
C GLU A 246 6.90 -6.68 -12.40
N LYS A 247 7.03 -7.59 -13.35
CA LYS A 247 7.62 -7.29 -14.65
C LYS A 247 6.70 -6.54 -15.58
N CYS A 248 5.43 -6.96 -15.66
CA CYS A 248 4.54 -6.51 -16.72
C CYS A 248 3.52 -5.45 -16.31
N VAL A 249 3.13 -5.38 -15.03
CA VAL A 249 2.01 -4.50 -14.63
C VAL A 249 2.32 -3.51 -13.52
N ARG A 250 3.21 -3.84 -12.58
CA ARG A 250 3.53 -2.96 -11.43
C ARG A 250 3.88 -1.53 -11.83
N GLY A 251 4.69 -1.38 -12.87
CA GLY A 251 5.20 -0.08 -13.31
C GLY A 251 4.18 0.81 -14.01
N LEU A 252 3.06 0.26 -14.45
CA LEU A 252 2.03 1.00 -15.20
C LEU A 252 0.93 1.58 -14.30
N GLY A 253 0.32 0.75 -13.44
CA GLY A 253 -0.84 1.16 -12.64
C GLY A 253 -2.05 1.56 -13.51
N TYR A 254 -3.01 2.24 -12.88
CA TYR A 254 -4.26 2.66 -13.51
C TYR A 254 -4.43 4.19 -13.58
N GLN A 255 -3.38 4.95 -13.33
CA GLN A 255 -3.37 6.41 -13.39
C GLN A 255 -2.31 6.94 -14.32
N GLY A 256 -2.64 8.02 -15.02
CA GLY A 256 -1.70 8.79 -15.83
C GLY A 256 -1.25 8.13 -17.12
N ASN A 257 -1.74 6.93 -17.42
CA ASN A 257 -1.67 6.23 -18.70
C ASN A 257 -2.90 5.34 -18.83
N ASN A 258 -3.20 4.88 -20.04
CA ASN A 258 -4.38 4.06 -20.29
C ASN A 258 -4.06 2.65 -20.80
N VAL A 259 -2.85 2.18 -20.60
CA VAL A 259 -2.40 0.86 -21.08
C VAL A 259 -3.24 -0.26 -20.47
N LEU A 260 -3.50 -0.20 -19.15
CA LEU A 260 -4.24 -1.24 -18.42
C LEU A 260 -5.74 -0.92 -18.26
N CYS A 261 -6.18 0.32 -18.49
CA CYS A 261 -7.54 0.76 -18.23
C CYS A 261 -8.35 1.08 -19.50
N SER A 262 -7.90 0.63 -20.66
CA SER A 262 -8.65 0.75 -21.92
C SER A 262 -8.54 -0.52 -22.78
N ASN A 263 -9.52 -0.71 -23.68
CA ASN A 263 -9.49 -1.79 -24.66
C ASN A 263 -8.72 -1.34 -25.90
N TRP A 264 -7.65 -2.05 -26.20
CA TRP A 264 -6.81 -1.81 -27.37
C TRP A 264 -6.09 -3.10 -27.81
N ASP A 265 -5.64 -3.13 -29.04
CA ASP A 265 -4.83 -4.20 -29.63
C ASP A 265 -3.82 -3.62 -30.64
N TYR A 266 -2.97 -4.45 -31.18
CA TYR A 266 -1.92 -4.05 -32.15
C TYR A 266 -2.48 -3.43 -33.46
N ASN A 267 -3.80 -3.50 -33.71
CA ASN A 267 -4.46 -2.83 -34.83
C ASN A 267 -5.07 -1.47 -34.43
N HIS A 268 -5.18 -1.20 -33.15
CA HIS A 268 -5.84 -0.01 -32.58
C HIS A 268 -4.96 0.65 -31.52
N MET A 269 -3.70 0.94 -31.91
CA MET A 269 -2.69 1.55 -31.04
C MET A 269 -2.86 3.08 -30.90
N GLU A 270 -3.62 3.70 -31.79
CA GLU A 270 -3.90 5.15 -31.82
C GLU A 270 -4.66 5.67 -30.60
N LYS A 271 -5.23 4.76 -29.80
CA LYS A 271 -5.99 5.10 -28.58
C LYS A 271 -5.14 5.21 -27.33
N LEU A 272 -3.86 4.87 -27.41
CA LEU A 272 -2.96 4.91 -26.28
C LEU A 272 -2.45 6.34 -26.01
N ASP A 273 -2.29 6.69 -24.75
CA ASP A 273 -1.66 7.95 -24.33
C ASP A 273 -0.14 7.79 -24.28
N TYR A 274 0.51 7.98 -25.44
CA TYR A 274 1.95 7.84 -25.58
C TYR A 274 2.74 8.84 -24.72
N ASN A 275 2.28 10.09 -24.64
CA ASN A 275 2.92 11.11 -23.82
C ASN A 275 2.74 10.81 -22.34
N GLY A 276 1.57 10.29 -21.95
CA GLY A 276 1.29 9.89 -20.57
C GLY A 276 2.07 8.65 -20.13
N MET A 277 2.18 7.62 -20.98
CA MET A 277 2.84 6.38 -20.60
C MET A 277 4.38 6.48 -20.53
N TYR A 278 4.99 7.47 -21.18
CA TYR A 278 6.45 7.57 -21.27
C TYR A 278 7.16 7.48 -19.93
N GLU A 279 6.74 8.25 -18.94
CA GLU A 279 7.40 8.26 -17.63
C GLU A 279 7.34 6.91 -16.90
N TYR A 280 6.25 6.15 -17.12
CA TYR A 280 6.07 4.82 -16.52
C TYR A 280 7.01 3.80 -17.18
N LEU A 281 7.06 3.78 -18.50
CA LEU A 281 7.99 2.93 -19.25
C LEU A 281 9.45 3.29 -18.97
N TYR A 282 9.74 4.59 -18.79
CA TYR A 282 11.05 5.08 -18.39
C TYR A 282 11.44 4.54 -17.00
N ALA A 283 10.53 4.61 -16.05
CA ALA A 283 10.76 4.09 -14.71
C ALA A 283 10.95 2.56 -14.71
N MET A 284 10.16 1.84 -15.51
CA MET A 284 10.31 0.39 -15.68
C MET A 284 11.66 0.01 -16.27
N LYS A 285 12.12 0.71 -17.31
CA LYS A 285 13.39 0.41 -17.98
C LYS A 285 14.61 0.77 -17.14
N TYR A 286 14.63 1.98 -16.59
CA TYR A 286 15.82 2.53 -15.95
C TYR A 286 15.82 2.38 -14.41
N GLN A 287 14.76 1.81 -13.84
CA GLN A 287 14.58 1.63 -12.39
C GLN A 287 14.78 2.94 -11.59
N LYS A 288 14.35 4.06 -12.19
CA LYS A 288 14.38 5.40 -11.58
C LYS A 288 13.22 6.24 -12.10
N ALA A 289 12.73 7.14 -11.28
CA ALA A 289 11.69 8.07 -11.68
C ALA A 289 12.17 8.98 -12.83
N PHE A 290 11.26 9.29 -13.75
CA PHE A 290 11.48 10.28 -14.78
C PHE A 290 11.61 11.69 -14.14
N ASN A 291 12.59 12.47 -14.57
CA ASN A 291 12.80 13.82 -14.11
C ASN A 291 12.70 14.80 -15.28
N SER A 292 11.64 15.59 -15.35
CA SER A 292 11.41 16.55 -16.43
C SER A 292 12.41 17.71 -16.43
N GLU A 293 13.11 17.98 -15.34
CA GLU A 293 14.16 19.03 -15.29
C GLU A 293 15.36 18.68 -16.19
N ASP A 294 15.54 17.40 -16.49
CA ASP A 294 16.58 16.93 -17.42
C ASP A 294 16.20 17.23 -18.89
N TYR A 295 14.94 17.62 -19.17
CA TYR A 295 14.35 17.80 -20.51
C TYR A 295 13.60 19.14 -20.62
N PRO A 296 14.27 20.30 -20.45
CA PRO A 296 13.61 21.61 -20.41
C PRO A 296 12.93 22.02 -21.72
N ASP A 297 13.40 21.47 -22.85
CA ASP A 297 12.90 21.76 -24.21
C ASP A 297 12.03 20.60 -24.77
N GLY A 298 11.60 19.66 -23.93
CA GLY A 298 10.90 18.45 -24.32
C GLY A 298 11.81 17.23 -24.47
N ILE A 299 11.24 16.06 -24.58
CA ILE A 299 11.97 14.77 -24.69
C ILE A 299 12.47 14.59 -26.12
N PRO A 300 13.78 14.38 -26.34
CA PRO A 300 14.33 14.18 -27.68
C PRO A 300 13.65 13.01 -28.42
N LYS A 301 13.38 13.21 -29.71
CA LYS A 301 12.66 12.27 -30.56
C LYS A 301 13.22 10.85 -30.49
N GLU A 302 14.53 10.71 -30.64
CA GLU A 302 15.21 9.42 -30.70
C GLU A 302 15.06 8.66 -29.36
N GLU A 303 15.08 9.38 -28.25
CA GLU A 303 14.94 8.79 -26.91
C GLU A 303 13.50 8.33 -26.67
N PHE A 304 12.53 9.21 -26.96
CA PHE A 304 11.10 8.89 -26.80
C PHE A 304 10.69 7.72 -27.69
N GLU A 305 10.94 7.81 -29.00
CA GLU A 305 10.57 6.77 -29.97
C GLU A 305 11.23 5.43 -29.65
N SER A 306 12.52 5.41 -29.28
CA SER A 306 13.23 4.19 -28.92
C SER A 306 12.63 3.49 -27.71
N LEU A 307 12.26 4.26 -26.68
CA LEU A 307 11.64 3.71 -25.47
C LEU A 307 10.24 3.13 -25.77
N ILE A 308 9.41 3.87 -26.48
CA ILE A 308 8.06 3.40 -26.83
C ILE A 308 8.13 2.12 -27.71
N MET A 309 8.98 2.10 -28.73
CA MET A 309 9.13 0.94 -29.62
C MET A 309 9.71 -0.29 -28.92
N GLU A 310 10.39 -0.13 -27.81
CA GLU A 310 10.85 -1.26 -26.99
C GLU A 310 9.67 -2.02 -26.37
N TYR A 311 8.65 -1.28 -25.89
CA TYR A 311 7.50 -1.86 -25.19
C TYR A 311 6.26 -2.06 -26.07
N LEU A 312 6.18 -1.40 -27.22
CA LEU A 312 5.01 -1.47 -28.10
C LEU A 312 5.44 -1.74 -29.56
N PRO A 313 4.70 -2.57 -30.33
CA PRO A 313 5.01 -2.87 -31.73
C PRO A 313 4.53 -1.74 -32.67
N VAL A 314 5.03 -0.54 -32.48
CA VAL A 314 4.72 0.66 -33.30
C VAL A 314 5.94 1.17 -34.01
N THR A 315 5.74 1.89 -35.12
CA THR A 315 6.81 2.59 -35.82
C THR A 315 6.97 4.03 -35.33
N ALA A 316 8.12 4.63 -35.59
CA ALA A 316 8.37 6.03 -35.29
C ALA A 316 7.37 6.98 -35.97
N GLU A 317 6.92 6.65 -37.21
CA GLU A 317 5.89 7.42 -37.91
C GLU A 317 4.54 7.38 -37.20
N GLN A 318 4.13 6.20 -36.70
CA GLN A 318 2.90 6.03 -35.94
C GLN A 318 2.97 6.79 -34.59
N ILE A 319 4.11 6.74 -33.91
CA ILE A 319 4.28 7.49 -32.66
C ILE A 319 4.11 9.01 -32.90
N ARG A 320 4.70 9.55 -34.00
CA ARG A 320 4.53 10.96 -34.33
C ARG A 320 3.11 11.35 -34.74
N GLU A 321 2.33 10.40 -35.25
CA GLU A 321 0.91 10.60 -35.56
C GLU A 321 0.03 10.60 -34.30
N TYR A 322 0.38 9.73 -33.30
CA TYR A 322 -0.47 9.46 -32.16
C TYR A 322 -0.11 10.27 -30.90
N ALA A 323 1.10 10.82 -30.83
CA ALA A 323 1.59 11.61 -29.70
C ALA A 323 1.73 13.09 -30.05
N GLU A 324 1.67 13.95 -29.06
CA GLU A 324 2.03 15.37 -29.24
C GLU A 324 3.51 15.53 -29.45
N PHE A 325 3.86 15.88 -30.66
CA PHE A 325 5.21 16.01 -31.18
C PHE A 325 5.46 17.44 -31.71
N ASP A 326 6.58 18.02 -31.35
CA ASP A 326 7.07 19.30 -31.86
C ASP A 326 8.01 19.07 -33.07
N ASP A 327 7.46 19.27 -34.26
CA ASP A 327 8.20 19.11 -35.51
C ASP A 327 9.34 20.12 -35.66
N GLU A 328 9.22 21.30 -35.05
CA GLU A 328 10.25 22.36 -35.16
C GLU A 328 11.48 22.01 -34.31
N ASN A 329 11.22 21.58 -33.05
CA ASN A 329 12.26 21.26 -32.08
C ASN A 329 12.66 19.78 -32.11
N GLN A 330 11.91 18.91 -32.79
CA GLN A 330 12.11 17.46 -32.85
C GLN A 330 12.05 16.81 -31.44
N THR A 331 11.06 17.22 -30.65
CA THR A 331 10.85 16.74 -29.26
C THR A 331 9.40 16.35 -29.02
N TYR A 332 9.17 15.52 -28.00
CA TYR A 332 7.85 15.18 -27.52
C TYR A 332 7.53 15.96 -26.24
N TYR A 333 6.28 16.37 -26.12
CA TYR A 333 5.81 17.05 -24.92
C TYR A 333 5.62 16.07 -23.76
N TRP A 334 5.89 16.56 -22.58
CA TRP A 334 5.53 15.88 -21.32
C TRP A 334 4.93 16.91 -20.35
N VAL A 335 3.84 16.53 -19.74
CA VAL A 335 3.15 17.35 -18.73
C VAL A 335 3.03 16.53 -17.46
N ARG A 336 3.40 17.14 -16.34
CA ARG A 336 3.25 16.49 -15.04
C ARG A 336 1.77 16.26 -14.73
N LEU A 337 1.44 15.07 -14.26
CA LEU A 337 0.10 14.78 -13.79
C LEU A 337 -0.22 15.65 -12.57
N GLY A 338 -1.27 16.47 -12.65
CA GLY A 338 -1.72 17.34 -11.58
C GLY A 338 -2.61 16.62 -10.58
N CYS A 339 -2.71 17.14 -9.35
CA CYS A 339 -3.52 16.50 -8.30
C CYS A 339 -5.03 16.45 -8.60
N PHE A 340 -5.50 17.21 -9.60
CA PHE A 340 -6.92 17.27 -9.99
C PHE A 340 -7.24 16.52 -11.29
N ASP A 341 -6.23 15.95 -11.93
CA ASP A 341 -6.36 15.24 -13.22
C ASP A 341 -6.61 13.73 -13.02
N TYR A 342 -6.93 13.33 -11.79
CA TYR A 342 -7.15 11.93 -11.47
C TYR A 342 -8.62 11.52 -11.64
N ALA A 343 -8.81 10.35 -12.21
CA ALA A 343 -10.04 9.56 -12.11
C ALA A 343 -10.41 9.30 -10.63
N PRO A 344 -11.65 8.90 -10.33
CA PRO A 344 -12.06 8.55 -8.97
C PRO A 344 -11.02 7.71 -8.24
N ILE A 345 -10.68 8.14 -7.05
CA ILE A 345 -9.50 7.78 -6.27
C ILE A 345 -9.33 6.27 -6.13
N PHE A 346 -10.40 5.53 -5.83
CA PHE A 346 -10.33 4.09 -5.54
C PHE A 346 -9.88 3.23 -6.73
N PHE A 347 -10.29 3.56 -7.96
CA PHE A 347 -9.85 2.81 -9.14
C PHE A 347 -8.38 3.11 -9.48
N GLY A 348 -8.00 4.38 -9.45
CA GLY A 348 -6.66 4.81 -9.81
C GLY A 348 -5.57 4.28 -8.86
N THR A 349 -5.89 4.05 -7.60
CA THR A 349 -4.97 3.51 -6.58
C THR A 349 -4.96 1.98 -6.52
N SER A 350 -5.83 1.31 -7.28
CA SER A 350 -5.88 -0.15 -7.32
C SER A 350 -4.53 -0.75 -7.75
N LEU A 351 -4.17 -1.87 -7.12
CA LEU A 351 -2.96 -2.62 -7.42
C LEU A 351 -3.22 -3.58 -8.59
N PRO A 352 -2.52 -3.45 -9.74
CA PRO A 352 -2.61 -4.46 -10.80
C PRO A 352 -1.90 -5.74 -10.38
N GLU A 353 -2.62 -6.87 -10.39
CA GLU A 353 -2.09 -8.16 -9.98
C GLU A 353 -2.38 -9.23 -11.02
N VAL A 354 -1.36 -9.96 -11.47
CA VAL A 354 -1.52 -11.11 -12.36
C VAL A 354 -2.02 -12.30 -11.54
N VAL A 355 -3.20 -12.78 -11.90
CA VAL A 355 -3.89 -13.90 -11.21
C VAL A 355 -3.93 -15.19 -12.03
N ASP A 356 -3.75 -15.09 -13.35
CA ASP A 356 -3.63 -16.25 -14.25
C ASP A 356 -2.71 -15.95 -15.43
N ILE A 357 -2.04 -16.98 -15.94
CA ILE A 357 -1.06 -16.89 -17.02
C ILE A 357 -1.36 -17.98 -18.03
N LYS A 358 -1.50 -17.60 -19.29
CA LYS A 358 -1.84 -18.53 -20.38
C LYS A 358 -0.91 -18.33 -21.56
N ASP A 359 -0.17 -19.39 -21.93
CA ASP A 359 0.56 -19.44 -23.18
C ASP A 359 -0.39 -19.63 -24.37
N ASN A 360 -0.21 -18.83 -25.41
CA ASN A 360 -0.98 -18.89 -26.63
C ASN A 360 -0.21 -19.63 -27.75
N GLU A 361 -0.96 -20.22 -28.68
CA GLU A 361 -0.39 -21.00 -29.80
C GLU A 361 0.52 -20.16 -30.75
N ASP A 362 0.35 -18.84 -30.75
CA ASP A 362 1.13 -17.89 -31.57
C ASP A 362 2.41 -17.38 -30.88
N GLY A 363 2.74 -17.94 -29.72
CA GLY A 363 3.91 -17.57 -28.92
C GLY A 363 3.75 -16.28 -28.12
N THR A 364 2.52 -15.77 -27.99
CA THR A 364 2.20 -14.72 -27.04
C THR A 364 1.74 -15.30 -25.71
N VAL A 365 1.70 -14.47 -24.66
CA VAL A 365 1.20 -14.83 -23.34
C VAL A 365 0.07 -13.90 -22.98
N THR A 366 -1.04 -14.45 -22.51
CA THR A 366 -2.17 -13.71 -21.94
C THR A 366 -2.06 -13.73 -20.42
N LEU A 367 -1.96 -12.56 -19.82
CA LEU A 367 -1.97 -12.37 -18.38
C LEU A 367 -3.38 -11.90 -17.98
N THR A 368 -4.06 -12.67 -17.12
CA THR A 368 -5.28 -12.19 -16.49
C THR A 368 -4.87 -11.33 -15.31
N VAL A 369 -5.25 -10.06 -15.35
CA VAL A 369 -4.87 -9.05 -14.36
C VAL A 369 -6.11 -8.55 -13.63
N GLU A 370 -6.01 -8.42 -12.32
CA GLU A 370 -7.05 -7.85 -11.47
C GLU A 370 -6.57 -6.51 -10.90
N ALA A 371 -7.46 -5.50 -10.94
CA ALA A 371 -7.25 -4.22 -10.26
C ALA A 371 -7.72 -4.37 -8.81
N VAL A 372 -6.83 -4.81 -7.94
CA VAL A 372 -7.14 -5.07 -6.52
C VAL A 372 -7.28 -3.74 -5.78
N CYS A 373 -8.38 -3.60 -5.04
CA CYS A 373 -8.74 -2.38 -4.33
C CYS A 373 -8.73 -2.64 -2.81
N ASP A 374 -8.25 -1.68 -2.04
CA ASP A 374 -8.18 -1.73 -0.58
C ASP A 374 -9.51 -1.42 0.13
N MET A 375 -10.54 -1.02 -0.64
CA MET A 375 -11.84 -0.70 -0.06
C MET A 375 -12.67 -1.97 0.17
N VAL A 376 -13.22 -2.14 1.36
CA VAL A 376 -14.07 -3.29 1.76
C VAL A 376 -15.30 -3.47 0.84
N ILE A 377 -15.77 -2.39 0.22
CA ILE A 377 -16.90 -2.42 -0.73
C ILE A 377 -16.55 -3.09 -2.07
N CYS A 378 -15.28 -3.27 -2.39
CA CYS A 378 -14.84 -3.96 -3.60
C CYS A 378 -14.90 -5.48 -3.41
N ASP A 379 -15.41 -6.19 -4.39
CA ASP A 379 -15.46 -7.66 -4.41
C ASP A 379 -14.14 -8.24 -4.97
N ASP A 380 -13.00 -8.03 -4.30
CA ASP A 380 -11.64 -8.42 -4.67
C ASP A 380 -10.98 -7.51 -5.71
N ALA A 381 -11.67 -7.15 -6.79
CA ALA A 381 -11.11 -6.32 -7.85
C ALA A 381 -12.15 -5.39 -8.44
N VAL A 382 -11.76 -4.15 -8.75
CA VAL A 382 -12.62 -3.19 -9.45
C VAL A 382 -12.90 -3.65 -10.87
N ILE A 383 -11.86 -4.13 -11.56
CA ILE A 383 -11.95 -4.74 -12.89
C ILE A 383 -11.04 -5.94 -13.00
N THR A 384 -11.38 -6.82 -13.95
CA THR A 384 -10.49 -7.88 -14.46
C THR A 384 -10.24 -7.61 -15.93
N HIS A 385 -9.01 -7.73 -16.38
CA HIS A 385 -8.65 -7.57 -17.79
C HIS A 385 -7.61 -8.60 -18.24
N GLU A 386 -7.53 -8.86 -19.53
CA GLU A 386 -6.54 -9.70 -20.16
C GLU A 386 -5.51 -8.84 -20.89
N LEU A 387 -4.26 -8.88 -20.42
CA LEU A 387 -3.13 -8.21 -21.02
C LEU A 387 -2.34 -9.20 -21.87
N THR A 388 -2.24 -8.97 -23.15
CA THR A 388 -1.45 -9.82 -24.07
C THR A 388 -0.05 -9.25 -24.19
N VAL A 389 0.96 -10.09 -23.96
CA VAL A 389 2.37 -9.75 -24.07
C VAL A 389 3.12 -10.76 -24.94
N ARG A 390 4.24 -10.33 -25.52
CA ARG A 390 5.19 -11.22 -26.21
C ARG A 390 6.57 -11.06 -25.61
N PHE A 391 7.15 -12.17 -25.16
CA PHE A 391 8.51 -12.19 -24.65
C PHE A 391 9.51 -12.50 -25.77
N ALA A 392 10.68 -11.85 -25.71
CA ALA A 392 11.83 -12.17 -26.53
C ALA A 392 12.78 -13.13 -25.78
N GLU A 393 13.73 -13.74 -26.51
CA GLU A 393 14.70 -14.69 -25.93
C GLU A 393 15.61 -14.05 -24.87
N ASP A 394 15.84 -12.75 -24.94
CA ASP A 394 16.64 -11.98 -23.97
C ASP A 394 15.86 -11.58 -22.71
N GLY A 395 14.57 -11.98 -22.66
CA GLY A 395 13.67 -11.66 -21.55
C GLY A 395 13.01 -10.29 -21.65
N SER A 396 13.29 -9.47 -22.65
CA SER A 396 12.49 -8.28 -22.96
C SER A 396 11.08 -8.66 -23.40
N PHE A 397 10.14 -7.73 -23.35
CA PHE A 397 8.76 -8.01 -23.75
C PHE A 397 8.08 -6.80 -24.37
N GLN A 398 7.01 -7.06 -25.13
CA GLN A 398 6.15 -6.04 -25.71
C GLN A 398 4.69 -6.29 -25.33
N TYR A 399 3.97 -5.22 -25.06
CA TYR A 399 2.52 -5.22 -24.92
C TYR A 399 1.87 -5.27 -26.30
N LEU A 400 0.89 -6.17 -26.48
CA LEU A 400 0.20 -6.38 -27.75
C LEU A 400 -1.29 -6.06 -27.71
N GLY A 401 -1.87 -5.96 -26.52
CA GLY A 401 -3.28 -5.62 -26.34
C GLY A 401 -3.73 -5.76 -24.90
N ASN A 402 -4.83 -5.11 -24.60
CA ASN A 402 -5.52 -5.19 -23.32
C ASN A 402 -7.03 -5.24 -23.54
N GLN A 403 -7.71 -6.20 -22.92
CA GLN A 403 -9.15 -6.40 -23.02
C GLN A 403 -9.79 -6.46 -21.63
N ILE A 404 -10.62 -5.48 -21.32
CA ILE A 404 -11.36 -5.43 -20.05
C ILE A 404 -12.55 -6.38 -20.15
N LEU A 405 -12.72 -7.25 -19.13
CA LEU A 405 -13.71 -8.31 -19.10
C LEU A 405 -15.02 -7.89 -18.40
N ASN A 406 -16.06 -8.68 -18.60
CA ASN A 406 -17.32 -8.66 -17.82
C ASN A 406 -17.97 -7.27 -17.64
N ASP A 407 -18.03 -6.47 -18.71
CA ASP A 407 -18.57 -5.10 -18.63
C ASP A 407 -17.82 -4.15 -17.68
N GLY A 408 -16.64 -4.54 -17.19
CA GLY A 408 -15.80 -3.74 -16.29
C GLY A 408 -15.46 -2.36 -16.86
N ILE A 409 -15.46 -2.22 -18.18
CA ILE A 409 -15.28 -0.92 -18.85
C ILE A 409 -16.26 0.16 -18.37
N LYS A 410 -17.46 -0.24 -17.88
CA LYS A 410 -18.46 0.69 -17.35
C LYS A 410 -18.13 1.21 -15.95
N GLN A 411 -17.16 0.57 -15.27
CA GLN A 411 -16.70 0.95 -13.93
C GLN A 411 -15.49 1.87 -13.99
N ILE A 412 -14.88 1.97 -15.18
CA ILE A 412 -13.73 2.83 -15.41
C ILE A 412 -14.23 4.23 -15.78
N PRO A 413 -13.74 5.29 -15.09
CA PRO A 413 -14.00 6.66 -15.50
C PRO A 413 -13.46 6.94 -16.90
N ASP A 414 -14.01 7.93 -17.58
CA ASP A 414 -13.49 8.39 -18.85
C ASP A 414 -12.02 8.82 -18.68
N TYR A 415 -11.15 8.23 -19.48
CA TYR A 415 -9.72 8.55 -19.43
C TYR A 415 -9.48 9.97 -19.93
N GLN A 416 -8.70 10.71 -19.18
CA GLN A 416 -8.28 12.07 -19.55
C GLN A 416 -6.82 12.03 -20.02
N TYR A 417 -6.62 12.28 -21.31
CA TYR A 417 -5.27 12.39 -21.87
C TYR A 417 -4.54 13.56 -21.23
N ARG A 418 -3.30 13.37 -20.86
CA ARG A 418 -2.46 14.43 -20.27
C ARG A 418 -2.28 15.60 -21.22
N ILE A 419 -2.20 15.33 -22.49
CA ILE A 419 -2.07 16.32 -23.57
C ILE A 419 -3.18 16.01 -24.57
N ASN A 420 -4.02 16.99 -24.83
CA ASN A 420 -5.07 16.83 -25.83
C ASN A 420 -4.41 16.94 -27.22
N VAL A 421 -4.30 15.85 -27.92
CA VAL A 421 -3.96 15.81 -29.34
C VAL A 421 -5.14 16.42 -30.11
N ASN A 422 -4.95 17.60 -30.71
CA ASN A 422 -5.99 18.29 -31.48
C ASN A 422 -6.16 17.72 -32.90
#